data_5bdb959b87780147f23ae45395d5588e
#
_entry.id   5bdb959b87780147f23ae45395d5588e
#
_cell.length_a   1.000
_cell.length_b   1.000
_cell.length_c   1.000
_cell.angle_alpha   90.00
_cell.angle_beta   90.00
_cell.angle_gamma   90.00
#
_symmetry.space_group_name_H-M   'P 1'
#
loop_
_entity.id
_entity.type
_entity.pdbx_description
1 polymer ?
#
loop_
_entity_poly.entity_id
_entity_poly.type
_entity_poly.pdbx_seq_one_letter_code
_entity_poly.pdbx_strand_id
1 'polypeptide(L)'
;MLEIMIVTHGKLSEGLKDAAEVIVGTSSHIETMCLESGEDIQTFGEKVKEKLTMINTAEPVLVFVDLISASPYNQALLAVNELTEEKKAATYVIGGVNLPMLLEAINHQMLHTPIEEAVEQIVKQGKDNLTVWHASAEEKNLDEDDF
;
A
#
# COMPACT_ATOMS: atom_id res chain seq x y z
N MET A 1 -9.30 11.26 7.33
CA MET A 1 -9.42 9.98 6.61
C MET A 1 -8.03 9.48 6.24
N LEU A 2 -7.80 8.18 6.35
CA LEU A 2 -6.50 7.61 6.03
C LEU A 2 -6.12 7.88 4.57
N GLU A 3 -4.93 8.43 4.36
CA GLU A 3 -4.41 8.64 3.03
C GLU A 3 -3.54 7.44 2.66
N ILE A 4 -3.72 6.91 1.49
CA ILE A 4 -2.99 5.73 1.01
C ILE A 4 -2.13 6.13 -0.18
N MET A 5 -0.86 5.77 -0.15
CA MET A 5 0.05 6.01 -1.26
C MET A 5 0.71 4.67 -1.62
N ILE A 6 0.75 4.33 -2.90
CA ILE A 6 1.35 3.08 -3.36
C ILE A 6 2.52 3.44 -4.25
N VAL A 7 3.73 3.04 -3.85
CA VAL A 7 4.98 3.44 -4.50
C VAL A 7 5.70 2.18 -4.95
N THR A 8 5.76 1.95 -6.26
CA THR A 8 6.27 0.68 -6.79
C THR A 8 7.16 0.88 -8.00
N HIS A 9 7.84 -0.20 -8.38
CA HIS A 9 8.47 -0.28 -9.69
C HIS A 9 7.37 -0.35 -10.76
N GLY A 10 7.63 0.27 -11.90
CA GLY A 10 6.73 0.18 -13.04
C GLY A 10 5.30 0.56 -12.65
N LYS A 11 4.35 0.01 -13.36
CA LYS A 11 2.94 0.36 -13.20
C LYS A 11 2.19 -0.53 -12.21
N LEU A 12 2.91 -1.24 -11.36
CA LEU A 12 2.27 -2.12 -10.39
C LEU A 12 1.31 -1.37 -9.47
N SER A 13 1.70 -0.17 -9.04
CA SER A 13 0.83 0.62 -8.17
C SER A 13 -0.49 0.97 -8.83
N GLU A 14 -0.45 1.30 -10.13
CA GLU A 14 -1.67 1.60 -10.88
C GLU A 14 -2.52 0.36 -11.04
N GLY A 15 -1.88 -0.80 -11.29
CA GLY A 15 -2.59 -2.06 -11.41
C GLY A 15 -3.24 -2.50 -10.12
N LEU A 16 -2.57 -2.28 -8.99
CA LEU A 16 -3.14 -2.61 -7.68
C LEU A 16 -4.38 -1.75 -7.42
N LYS A 17 -4.29 -0.46 -7.72
CA LYS A 17 -5.42 0.42 -7.53
C LYS A 17 -6.59 0.01 -8.45
N ASP A 18 -6.27 -0.29 -9.70
CA ASP A 18 -7.27 -0.72 -10.67
C ASP A 18 -7.96 -2.01 -10.20
N ALA A 19 -7.19 -2.98 -9.75
CA ALA A 19 -7.74 -4.24 -9.25
C ALA A 19 -8.65 -4.03 -8.04
N ALA A 20 -8.22 -3.16 -7.12
CA ALA A 20 -9.04 -2.87 -5.96
C ALA A 20 -10.35 -2.22 -6.36
N GLU A 21 -10.33 -1.33 -7.34
CA GLU A 21 -11.54 -0.65 -7.80
C GLU A 21 -12.52 -1.60 -8.49
N VAL A 22 -12.02 -2.66 -9.11
CA VAL A 22 -12.90 -3.68 -9.66
C VAL A 22 -13.71 -4.35 -8.55
N ILE A 23 -13.10 -4.51 -7.38
CA ILE A 23 -13.73 -5.21 -6.26
C ILE A 23 -14.62 -4.29 -5.43
N VAL A 24 -14.12 -3.11 -5.07
CA VAL A 24 -14.84 -2.24 -4.14
C VAL A 24 -15.52 -1.03 -4.81
N GLY A 25 -15.35 -0.89 -6.11
CA GLY A 25 -15.89 0.27 -6.82
C GLY A 25 -14.92 1.43 -6.75
N THR A 26 -15.43 2.65 -6.87
CA THR A 26 -14.58 3.84 -6.86
C THR A 26 -13.91 4.00 -5.50
N SER A 27 -12.62 4.29 -5.50
CA SER A 27 -11.88 4.55 -4.29
C SER A 27 -11.38 5.99 -4.31
N SER A 28 -11.09 6.53 -3.13
CA SER A 28 -10.60 7.89 -3.01
C SER A 28 -9.42 7.92 -2.05
N HIS A 29 -8.65 9.01 -2.08
CA HIS A 29 -7.51 9.17 -1.20
C HIS A 29 -6.46 8.06 -1.39
N ILE A 30 -6.27 7.63 -2.65
CA ILE A 30 -5.24 6.67 -3.01
C ILE A 30 -4.40 7.28 -4.12
N GLU A 31 -3.12 7.53 -3.83
CA GLU A 31 -2.17 8.04 -4.81
C GLU A 31 -1.26 6.91 -5.25
N THR A 32 -0.90 6.88 -6.52
CA THR A 32 0.02 5.89 -7.05
C THR A 32 1.26 6.57 -7.59
N MET A 33 2.43 5.96 -7.36
CA MET A 33 3.69 6.46 -7.88
C MET A 33 4.48 5.30 -8.47
N CYS A 34 4.92 5.49 -9.72
CA CYS A 34 5.58 4.45 -10.50
C CYS A 34 7.01 4.86 -10.82
N LEU A 35 7.97 4.06 -10.36
CA LEU A 35 9.35 4.26 -10.78
C LEU A 35 9.52 3.57 -12.12
N GLU A 36 9.66 4.35 -13.18
CA GLU A 36 9.72 3.77 -14.52
C GLU A 36 11.16 3.50 -14.95
N SER A 37 11.29 2.62 -15.93
CA SER A 37 12.61 2.25 -16.43
C SER A 37 13.34 3.50 -16.94
N GLY A 38 14.59 3.66 -16.50
CA GLY A 38 15.40 4.81 -16.92
C GLY A 38 15.15 6.09 -16.14
N GLU A 39 14.20 6.09 -15.23
CA GLU A 39 13.93 7.28 -14.44
C GLU A 39 15.00 7.47 -13.38
N ASP A 40 15.40 8.72 -13.13
CA ASP A 40 16.38 9.02 -12.11
C ASP A 40 15.78 8.79 -10.73
N ILE A 41 16.46 7.98 -9.93
CA ILE A 41 15.96 7.56 -8.62
C ILE A 41 15.78 8.73 -7.67
N GLN A 42 16.72 9.68 -7.68
CA GLN A 42 16.62 10.83 -6.79
C GLN A 42 15.47 11.74 -7.18
N THR A 43 15.25 11.94 -8.48
CA THR A 43 14.13 12.72 -8.96
C THR A 43 12.81 12.06 -8.55
N PHE A 44 12.75 10.73 -8.65
CA PHE A 44 11.58 9.98 -8.21
C PHE A 44 11.34 10.20 -6.70
N GLY A 45 12.40 10.15 -5.91
CA GLY A 45 12.29 10.38 -4.47
C GLY A 45 11.77 11.77 -4.13
N GLU A 46 12.19 12.78 -4.91
CA GLU A 46 11.70 14.13 -4.71
C GLU A 46 10.20 14.22 -5.00
N LYS A 47 9.72 13.50 -6.00
CA LYS A 47 8.29 13.47 -6.30
C LYS A 47 7.51 12.80 -5.18
N VAL A 48 8.06 11.73 -4.60
CA VAL A 48 7.42 11.05 -3.47
C VAL A 48 7.32 12.02 -2.29
N LYS A 49 8.41 12.73 -1.99
CA LYS A 49 8.42 13.68 -0.90
C LYS A 49 7.42 14.81 -1.13
N GLU A 50 7.35 15.30 -2.36
CA GLU A 50 6.41 16.38 -2.68
C GLU A 50 4.96 15.92 -2.43
N LYS A 51 4.62 14.72 -2.87
CA LYS A 51 3.27 14.19 -2.64
C LYS A 51 2.97 14.05 -1.15
N LEU A 52 3.92 13.50 -0.40
CA LEU A 52 3.72 13.34 1.05
C LEU A 52 3.56 14.69 1.74
N THR A 53 4.32 15.68 1.31
CA THR A 53 4.27 17.00 1.91
C THR A 53 2.91 17.68 1.67
N MET A 54 2.26 17.38 0.57
CA MET A 54 0.98 17.98 0.24
C MET A 54 -0.19 17.41 1.03
N ILE A 55 -0.01 16.25 1.68
CA ILE A 55 -1.07 15.66 2.46
C ILE A 55 -1.26 16.45 3.75
N ASN A 56 -2.52 16.65 4.16
CA ASN A 56 -2.85 17.38 5.36
C ASN A 56 -2.20 16.72 6.58
N THR A 57 -1.53 17.52 7.42
CA THR A 57 -0.81 16.99 8.57
C THR A 57 -1.72 16.32 9.59
N ALA A 58 -3.01 16.61 9.57
CA ALA A 58 -3.94 15.98 10.51
C ALA A 58 -4.32 14.56 10.10
N GLU A 59 -3.97 14.14 8.87
CA GLU A 59 -4.38 12.83 8.40
C GLU A 59 -3.26 11.82 8.52
N PRO A 60 -3.55 10.60 8.94
CA PRO A 60 -2.54 9.53 8.91
C PRO A 60 -2.28 9.10 7.48
N VAL A 61 -1.06 8.64 7.22
CA VAL A 61 -0.65 8.24 5.88
C VAL A 61 -0.10 6.82 5.92
N LEU A 62 -0.54 6.00 5.00
CA LEU A 62 -0.01 4.65 4.82
C LEU A 62 0.62 4.57 3.45
N VAL A 63 1.92 4.30 3.43
CA VAL A 63 2.68 4.15 2.19
C VAL A 63 2.94 2.66 1.98
N PHE A 64 2.41 2.12 0.89
CA PHE A 64 2.70 0.75 0.48
C PHE A 64 3.83 0.77 -0.54
N VAL A 65 4.78 -0.17 -0.40
CA VAL A 65 5.82 -0.36 -1.42
C VAL A 65 5.86 -1.83 -1.81
N ASP A 66 6.37 -2.11 -3.01
CA ASP A 66 6.37 -3.49 -3.52
C ASP A 66 7.46 -4.37 -2.92
N LEU A 67 8.69 -3.87 -2.85
CA LEU A 67 9.81 -4.65 -2.35
C LEU A 67 10.57 -3.87 -1.29
N ILE A 68 10.85 -4.50 -0.16
CA ILE A 68 11.70 -3.83 0.84
C ILE A 68 13.12 -3.78 0.31
N SER A 69 13.85 -2.74 0.73
CA SER A 69 15.26 -2.54 0.40
C SER A 69 15.54 -2.29 -1.09
N ALA A 70 14.52 -2.00 -1.87
CA ALA A 70 14.68 -1.61 -3.27
C ALA A 70 14.49 -0.09 -3.37
N SER A 71 14.68 0.47 -4.56
CA SER A 71 14.66 1.93 -4.73
C SER A 71 13.38 2.62 -4.29
N PRO A 72 12.18 2.14 -4.67
CA PRO A 72 10.97 2.81 -4.19
C PRO A 72 10.86 2.82 -2.67
N TYR A 73 11.23 1.71 -2.02
CA TYR A 73 11.20 1.62 -0.57
C TYR A 73 12.19 2.60 0.05
N ASN A 74 13.44 2.59 -0.44
CA ASN A 74 14.47 3.47 0.13
C ASN A 74 14.12 4.93 -0.06
N GLN A 75 13.60 5.31 -1.22
CA GLN A 75 13.20 6.68 -1.47
C GLN A 75 12.00 7.08 -0.61
N ALA A 76 11.07 6.16 -0.38
CA ALA A 76 9.94 6.44 0.50
C ALA A 76 10.42 6.70 1.92
N LEU A 77 11.34 5.88 2.43
CA LEU A 77 11.88 6.09 3.78
C LEU A 77 12.61 7.42 3.90
N LEU A 78 13.41 7.78 2.89
CA LEU A 78 14.10 9.05 2.90
C LEU A 78 13.10 10.21 2.90
N ALA A 79 12.06 10.10 2.09
CA ALA A 79 11.04 11.14 2.01
C ALA A 79 10.32 11.31 3.35
N VAL A 80 9.95 10.19 3.99
CA VAL A 80 9.27 10.24 5.28
C VAL A 80 10.18 10.87 6.34
N ASN A 81 11.47 10.51 6.33
CA ASN A 81 12.40 11.06 7.31
C ASN A 81 12.58 12.57 7.20
N GLU A 82 12.28 13.15 6.06
CA GLU A 82 12.40 14.60 5.87
C GLU A 82 11.12 15.36 6.21
N LEU A 83 10.06 14.66 6.61
CA LEU A 83 8.82 15.33 7.01
C LEU A 83 8.96 15.92 8.41
N THR A 84 7.99 16.75 8.80
CA THR A 84 7.94 17.26 10.17
C THR A 84 7.75 16.09 11.13
N GLU A 85 8.13 16.26 12.38
CA GLU A 85 8.01 15.20 13.38
C GLU A 85 6.57 14.72 13.50
N GLU A 86 5.62 15.65 13.44
CA GLU A 86 4.21 15.31 13.54
C GLU A 86 3.77 14.43 12.38
N LYS A 87 4.10 14.81 11.15
CA LYS A 87 3.76 14.03 9.98
C LYS A 87 4.47 12.69 9.96
N LYS A 88 5.73 12.69 10.35
CA LYS A 88 6.52 11.48 10.40
C LYS A 88 5.89 10.46 11.34
N ALA A 89 5.43 10.90 12.49
CA ALA A 89 4.81 10.01 13.47
C ALA A 89 3.49 9.43 12.99
N ALA A 90 2.82 10.12 12.07
CA ALA A 90 1.53 9.67 11.54
C ALA A 90 1.67 8.90 10.22
N THR A 91 2.90 8.62 9.77
CA THR A 91 3.14 7.97 8.48
C THR A 91 3.75 6.59 8.70
N TYR A 92 3.13 5.58 8.13
CA TYR A 92 3.62 4.21 8.20
C TYR A 92 3.97 3.71 6.80
N VAL A 93 5.03 2.91 6.69
CA VAL A 93 5.45 2.34 5.42
C VAL A 93 5.38 0.82 5.55
N ILE A 94 4.64 0.18 4.65
CA ILE A 94 4.52 -1.29 4.63
C ILE A 94 5.09 -1.79 3.32
N GLY A 95 6.06 -2.72 3.41
CA GLY A 95 6.67 -3.35 2.24
C GLY A 95 5.97 -4.64 1.88
N GLY A 96 6.21 -5.10 0.64
CA GLY A 96 5.62 -6.35 0.18
C GLY A 96 4.14 -6.26 -0.08
N VAL A 97 3.66 -5.12 -0.58
CA VAL A 97 2.23 -4.90 -0.77
C VAL A 97 1.62 -5.97 -1.68
N ASN A 98 0.44 -6.43 -1.30
CA ASN A 98 -0.36 -7.29 -2.14
C ASN A 98 -1.80 -6.78 -2.11
N LEU A 99 -2.64 -7.31 -2.99
CA LEU A 99 -4.01 -6.83 -3.12
C LEU A 99 -4.83 -6.97 -1.82
N PRO A 100 -4.74 -8.09 -1.09
CA PRO A 100 -5.46 -8.19 0.18
C PRO A 100 -5.11 -7.07 1.17
N MET A 101 -3.85 -6.66 1.21
CA MET A 101 -3.45 -5.54 2.07
C MET A 101 -4.14 -4.24 1.66
N LEU A 102 -4.20 -3.98 0.35
CA LEU A 102 -4.82 -2.76 -0.15
C LEU A 102 -6.31 -2.74 0.15
N LEU A 103 -6.98 -3.89 -0.04
CA LEU A 103 -8.41 -4.00 0.25
C LEU A 103 -8.67 -3.77 1.74
N GLU A 104 -7.82 -4.33 2.59
CA GLU A 104 -7.98 -4.13 4.04
C GLU A 104 -7.74 -2.68 4.42
N ALA A 105 -6.77 -2.02 3.78
CA ALA A 105 -6.50 -0.60 4.03
C ALA A 105 -7.71 0.25 3.65
N ILE A 106 -8.33 -0.05 2.52
CA ILE A 106 -9.54 0.67 2.09
C ILE A 106 -10.66 0.46 3.10
N ASN A 107 -10.80 -0.75 3.63
CA ASN A 107 -11.80 -1.04 4.64
C ASN A 107 -11.57 -0.18 5.90
N HIS A 108 -10.34 -0.10 6.36
CA HIS A 108 -10.01 0.71 7.53
C HIS A 108 -10.15 2.21 7.27
N GLN A 109 -9.90 2.62 6.02
CA GLN A 109 -10.15 3.99 5.62
C GLN A 109 -11.62 4.34 5.82
N MET A 110 -12.50 3.44 5.41
CA MET A 110 -13.94 3.66 5.56
C MET A 110 -14.41 3.57 7.01
N LEU A 111 -13.78 2.73 7.80
CA LEU A 111 -14.16 2.57 9.21
C LEU A 111 -13.50 3.57 10.13
N HIS A 112 -12.59 4.39 9.63
CA HIS A 112 -11.83 5.35 10.43
C HIS A 112 -11.07 4.69 11.58
N THR A 113 -10.52 3.50 11.34
CA THR A 113 -9.75 2.77 12.35
C THR A 113 -8.47 3.54 12.66
N PRO A 114 -8.04 3.63 13.93
CA PRO A 114 -6.75 4.25 14.25
C PRO A 114 -5.62 3.54 13.51
N ILE A 115 -4.65 4.31 13.02
CA ILE A 115 -3.62 3.77 12.12
C ILE A 115 -2.80 2.66 12.78
N GLU A 116 -2.53 2.76 14.08
CA GLU A 116 -1.74 1.75 14.77
C GLU A 116 -2.43 0.39 14.76
N GLU A 117 -3.74 0.39 14.90
CA GLU A 117 -4.51 -0.83 14.86
C GLU A 117 -4.68 -1.32 13.44
N ALA A 118 -4.91 -0.40 12.51
CA ALA A 118 -5.12 -0.75 11.11
C ALA A 118 -3.90 -1.45 10.50
N VAL A 119 -2.68 -0.94 10.79
CA VAL A 119 -1.49 -1.53 10.16
C VAL A 119 -1.26 -2.97 10.59
N GLU A 120 -1.59 -3.32 11.84
CA GLU A 120 -1.45 -4.71 12.28
C GLU A 120 -2.39 -5.63 11.52
N GLN A 121 -3.63 -5.19 11.34
CA GLN A 121 -4.63 -6.00 10.64
C GLN A 121 -4.33 -6.09 9.14
N ILE A 122 -3.79 -5.01 8.56
CA ILE A 122 -3.43 -5.01 7.15
C ILE A 122 -2.32 -6.02 6.89
N VAL A 123 -1.26 -6.01 7.71
CA VAL A 123 -0.15 -6.94 7.54
C VAL A 123 -0.63 -8.38 7.74
N LYS A 124 -1.48 -8.60 8.73
CA LYS A 124 -2.03 -9.93 8.97
C LYS A 124 -2.82 -10.43 7.77
N GLN A 125 -3.66 -9.57 7.19
CA GLN A 125 -4.47 -9.94 6.03
C GLN A 125 -3.58 -10.29 4.84
N GLY A 126 -2.51 -9.56 4.64
CA GLY A 126 -1.55 -9.86 3.58
C GLY A 126 -0.92 -11.22 3.74
N LYS A 127 -0.54 -11.56 4.97
CA LYS A 127 0.08 -12.85 5.26
C LYS A 127 -0.91 -14.00 5.16
N ASP A 128 -2.12 -13.80 5.64
CA ASP A 128 -3.13 -14.86 5.67
C ASP A 128 -3.62 -15.26 4.29
N ASN A 129 -3.36 -14.43 3.28
CA ASN A 129 -3.77 -14.75 1.92
C ASN A 129 -2.72 -15.52 1.13
N LEU A 130 -1.59 -15.85 1.76
CA LEU A 130 -0.55 -16.63 1.10
C LEU A 130 -0.86 -18.11 1.31
N THR A 131 -1.14 -18.82 0.22
CA THR A 131 -1.50 -20.21 0.36
C THR A 131 -1.12 -20.96 -0.92
N VAL A 132 -1.02 -22.29 -0.79
CA VAL A 132 -0.76 -23.17 -1.93
C VAL A 132 -1.88 -24.19 -2.00
N TRP A 133 -2.41 -24.38 -3.19
CA TRP A 133 -3.40 -25.44 -3.42
C TRP A 133 -2.81 -26.42 -4.43
N HIS A 134 -3.02 -27.72 -4.18
CA HIS A 134 -2.59 -28.75 -5.09
C HIS A 134 -3.68 -29.82 -5.17
N ALA A 135 -4.01 -30.26 -6.36
CA ALA A 135 -5.16 -31.12 -6.57
C ALA A 135 -5.14 -32.41 -5.75
N SER A 136 -3.94 -32.98 -5.57
CA SER A 136 -3.85 -34.25 -4.85
C SER A 136 -4.07 -34.07 -3.36
N ALA A 137 -4.02 -32.86 -2.83
CA ALA A 137 -4.14 -32.61 -1.40
C ALA A 137 -5.47 -32.02 -1.00
N GLU A 138 -6.17 -31.37 -1.94
CA GLU A 138 -7.33 -30.58 -1.56
C GLU A 138 -8.55 -30.84 -2.37
N GLU A 139 -8.73 -32.03 -2.87
CA GLU A 139 -9.82 -32.24 -3.80
C GLU A 139 -11.20 -32.11 -3.15
N LYS A 140 -11.26 -32.14 -1.84
CA LYS A 140 -12.57 -32.05 -1.23
C LYS A 140 -12.96 -30.64 -0.86
N ASN A 141 -12.14 -29.68 -1.18
CA ASN A 141 -12.47 -28.28 -0.88
C ASN A 141 -12.83 -27.50 -2.11
N LEU A 142 -13.21 -28.16 -3.17
CA LEU A 142 -13.48 -27.46 -4.41
C LEU A 142 -14.86 -26.84 -4.45
N ASP A 143 -15.71 -27.14 -3.48
CA ASP A 143 -17.04 -26.57 -3.52
C ASP A 143 -17.13 -25.26 -2.79
N GLU A 144 -16.05 -24.71 -2.32
CA GLU A 144 -16.11 -23.45 -1.68
C GLU A 144 -16.39 -22.39 -2.65
N ASP A 145 -17.20 -21.49 -2.37
CA ASP A 145 -17.44 -20.52 -3.26
C ASP A 145 -16.54 -19.51 -3.27
N ASP A 146 -16.51 -18.74 -4.01
CA ASP A 146 -15.60 -17.88 -4.10
C ASP A 146 -16.06 -16.77 -4.71
N PHE A 147 -15.55 -15.87 -4.99
CA PHE A 147 -16.01 -14.66 -5.47
C PHE A 147 -15.89 -14.55 -6.92
#